data_8c2b6131e3fc497eee63c9809b2d284e
#
_entry.id   8c2b6131e3fc497eee63c9809b2d284e
#
_cell.length_a   1.000
_cell.length_b   1.000
_cell.length_c   1.000
_cell.angle_alpha   90.00
_cell.angle_beta   90.00
_cell.angle_gamma   90.00
#
_symmetry.space_group_name_H-M   'P 1'
#
loop_
_entity.id
_entity.type
_entity.pdbx_description
1 polymer ?
#
loop_
_entity_poly.entity_id
_entity_poly.type
_entity_poly.pdbx_seq_one_letter_code
_entity_poly.pdbx_strand_id
1 'polypeptide(L)'
;MIYFDNAATTMVKPRCVIEAVTQAMQHMGNSGRGTHGASLGAARTIYDTRKLLADFFNAEKATRIAFTANSTESLNIAIKGLFAPGDHVISTVLEHNSVLRPLYELEKKGVRVTYAECDEKGAIRPEDILKYVDSSTRGIVCTHASNLTGNMIDIARVGAAARKAGIIFVVDASQTAGVIPIDVQEMNIDVLCFTGHKGLLGPQGTGGLYVREGVEIRPLLSGGSGVQTYSREHPREMPTALEAGTLNGHGIAGLHAAVEYIMETGIDNIRSAERELMLRFYNGAKEIPGVRIYGDFDTEERCPIVTLNLRDYDSGEVSDELAFGYEIATRPGGHCAPMMHRALGTVSQGAVRFSFSSFNTADEVDTALDALRELAGGED
;
A
#
# COMPACT_ATOMS: atom_id res chain seq x y z
N MET A 1 -8.73 -23.50 -6.68
CA MET A 1 -8.41 -22.64 -5.52
C MET A 1 -8.95 -21.24 -5.77
N ILE A 2 -9.83 -20.76 -4.93
CA ILE A 2 -10.36 -19.39 -4.92
C ILE A 2 -9.40 -18.53 -4.09
N TYR A 3 -9.02 -17.33 -4.56
CA TYR A 3 -8.01 -16.52 -3.91
C TYR A 3 -8.58 -15.16 -3.47
N PHE A 4 -8.71 -14.96 -2.15
CA PHE A 4 -9.18 -13.73 -1.52
C PHE A 4 -8.15 -13.09 -0.57
N ASP A 5 -6.84 -13.27 -0.83
CA ASP A 5 -5.77 -12.58 -0.09
C ASP A 5 -5.04 -11.52 -0.95
N ASN A 6 -5.79 -10.82 -1.82
CA ASN A 6 -5.23 -9.81 -2.75
C ASN A 6 -4.63 -8.59 -2.01
N ALA A 7 -5.10 -8.25 -0.82
CA ALA A 7 -4.53 -7.18 0.00
C ALA A 7 -3.13 -7.52 0.57
N ALA A 8 -2.73 -8.80 0.58
CA ALA A 8 -1.35 -9.20 0.87
C ALA A 8 -0.48 -9.11 -0.40
N THR A 9 -0.95 -9.71 -1.49
CA THR A 9 -0.37 -9.61 -2.85
C THR A 9 -1.42 -10.07 -3.85
N THR A 10 -1.55 -9.45 -5.00
CA THR A 10 -2.40 -10.00 -6.07
C THR A 10 -1.74 -11.24 -6.65
N MET A 11 -2.47 -12.37 -6.71
CA MET A 11 -1.94 -13.62 -7.27
C MET A 11 -1.97 -13.59 -8.79
N VAL A 12 -3.12 -13.23 -9.37
CA VAL A 12 -3.28 -13.13 -10.82
C VAL A 12 -2.63 -11.85 -11.33
N LYS A 13 -1.78 -11.99 -12.34
CA LYS A 13 -1.15 -10.86 -13.03
C LYS A 13 -1.64 -10.81 -14.48
N PRO A 14 -1.86 -9.61 -15.04
CA PRO A 14 -2.13 -9.46 -16.47
C PRO A 14 -1.03 -10.15 -17.29
N ARG A 15 -1.42 -10.77 -18.42
CA ARG A 15 -0.47 -11.49 -19.28
C ARG A 15 0.67 -10.60 -19.76
N CYS A 16 0.41 -9.35 -20.08
CA CYS A 16 1.40 -8.36 -20.48
C CYS A 16 2.52 -8.18 -19.44
N VAL A 17 2.19 -8.27 -18.14
CA VAL A 17 3.17 -8.17 -17.05
C VAL A 17 4.14 -9.34 -17.08
N ILE A 18 3.64 -10.57 -17.24
CA ILE A 18 4.45 -11.80 -17.33
C ILE A 18 5.36 -11.73 -18.53
N GLU A 19 4.82 -11.33 -19.69
CA GLU A 19 5.56 -11.19 -20.93
C GLU A 19 6.66 -10.12 -20.82
N ALA A 20 6.36 -8.96 -20.24
CA ALA A 20 7.32 -7.88 -20.04
C ALA A 20 8.50 -8.30 -19.13
N VAL A 21 8.24 -8.99 -18.02
CA VAL A 21 9.29 -9.53 -17.15
C VAL A 21 10.15 -10.54 -17.90
N THR A 22 9.54 -11.46 -18.64
CA THR A 22 10.24 -12.49 -19.40
C THR A 22 11.15 -11.86 -20.47
N GLN A 23 10.66 -10.90 -21.23
CA GLN A 23 11.43 -10.17 -22.23
C GLN A 23 12.59 -9.39 -21.61
N ALA A 24 12.33 -8.73 -20.47
CA ALA A 24 13.37 -8.00 -19.75
C ALA A 24 14.49 -8.93 -19.26
N MET A 25 14.16 -10.12 -18.74
CA MET A 25 15.15 -11.11 -18.31
C MET A 25 16.01 -11.65 -19.46
N GLN A 26 15.48 -11.70 -20.68
CA GLN A 26 16.20 -12.18 -21.86
C GLN A 26 17.10 -11.10 -22.50
N HIS A 27 16.74 -9.82 -22.40
CA HIS A 27 17.33 -8.78 -23.24
C HIS A 27 17.89 -7.57 -22.50
N MET A 28 17.54 -7.40 -21.21
CA MET A 28 17.92 -6.23 -20.44
C MET A 28 19.32 -6.37 -19.83
N GLY A 29 20.20 -5.41 -20.11
CA GLY A 29 21.48 -5.29 -19.44
C GLY A 29 21.41 -4.40 -18.19
N ASN A 30 22.60 -4.07 -17.62
CA ASN A 30 22.68 -3.10 -16.54
C ASN A 30 22.38 -1.69 -17.08
N SER A 31 21.46 -0.96 -16.47
CA SER A 31 21.04 0.40 -16.84
C SER A 31 22.10 1.48 -16.58
N GLY A 32 23.18 1.15 -15.84
CA GLY A 32 24.25 2.09 -15.48
C GLY A 32 25.36 2.15 -16.55
N ARG A 33 25.59 3.32 -17.16
CA ARG A 33 26.79 3.69 -17.96
C ARG A 33 27.15 2.82 -19.18
N GLY A 34 26.39 1.81 -19.53
CA GLY A 34 26.64 1.04 -20.75
C GLY A 34 26.23 1.84 -21.99
N THR A 35 27.06 1.79 -23.05
CA THR A 35 26.74 2.43 -24.34
C THR A 35 26.16 1.45 -25.37
N HIS A 36 26.06 0.17 -25.01
CA HIS A 36 25.51 -0.87 -25.88
C HIS A 36 23.97 -0.96 -25.75
N GLY A 37 23.31 -1.52 -26.77
CA GLY A 37 21.83 -1.52 -26.88
C GLY A 37 21.10 -2.08 -25.67
N ALA A 38 21.59 -3.18 -25.05
CA ALA A 38 20.96 -3.79 -23.88
C ALA A 38 20.97 -2.84 -22.65
N SER A 39 22.05 -2.07 -22.46
CA SER A 39 22.17 -1.10 -21.36
C SER A 39 21.30 0.13 -21.59
N LEU A 40 21.32 0.67 -22.81
CA LEU A 40 20.48 1.82 -23.18
C LEU A 40 18.99 1.45 -23.13
N GLY A 41 18.61 0.24 -23.57
CA GLY A 41 17.26 -0.28 -23.45
C GLY A 41 16.79 -0.35 -21.99
N ALA A 42 17.65 -0.89 -21.11
CA ALA A 42 17.37 -0.96 -19.67
C ALA A 42 17.15 0.45 -19.05
N ALA A 43 18.05 1.39 -19.36
CA ALA A 43 17.94 2.77 -18.88
C ALA A 43 16.64 3.44 -19.36
N ARG A 44 16.28 3.23 -20.63
CA ARG A 44 15.03 3.73 -21.20
C ARG A 44 13.81 3.15 -20.51
N THR A 45 13.73 1.83 -20.36
CA THR A 45 12.60 1.16 -19.67
C THR A 45 12.41 1.72 -18.26
N ILE A 46 13.49 1.88 -17.49
CA ILE A 46 13.42 2.45 -16.13
C ILE A 46 12.92 3.89 -16.17
N TYR A 47 13.41 4.70 -17.11
CA TYR A 47 12.98 6.10 -17.23
C TYR A 47 11.51 6.20 -17.68
N ASP A 48 11.10 5.41 -18.68
CA ASP A 48 9.73 5.42 -19.19
C ASP A 48 8.74 4.95 -18.11
N THR A 49 9.12 3.94 -17.31
CA THR A 49 8.31 3.50 -16.15
C THR A 49 8.15 4.61 -15.11
N ARG A 50 9.24 5.33 -14.85
CA ARG A 50 9.24 6.46 -13.92
C ARG A 50 8.34 7.60 -14.41
N LYS A 51 8.38 7.88 -15.70
CA LYS A 51 7.50 8.86 -16.34
C LYS A 51 6.03 8.41 -16.26
N LEU A 52 5.76 7.16 -16.59
CA LEU A 52 4.40 6.60 -16.54
C LEU A 52 3.82 6.67 -15.12
N LEU A 53 4.59 6.35 -14.08
CA LEU A 53 4.16 6.49 -12.69
C LEU A 53 3.96 7.96 -12.29
N ALA A 54 4.80 8.88 -12.80
CA ALA A 54 4.60 10.29 -12.58
C ALA A 54 3.30 10.78 -13.20
N ASP A 55 3.01 10.37 -14.44
CA ASP A 55 1.75 10.68 -15.12
C ASP A 55 0.56 10.04 -14.37
N PHE A 56 0.70 8.79 -13.91
CA PHE A 56 -0.34 8.05 -13.19
C PHE A 56 -0.74 8.67 -11.83
N PHE A 57 0.23 9.24 -11.10
CA PHE A 57 -0.01 9.92 -9.83
C PHE A 57 -0.10 11.45 -9.95
N ASN A 58 -0.06 12.01 -11.16
CA ASN A 58 0.02 13.44 -11.43
C ASN A 58 1.19 14.14 -10.70
N ALA A 59 2.37 13.51 -10.72
CA ALA A 59 3.60 14.12 -10.19
C ALA A 59 4.16 15.15 -11.16
N GLU A 60 4.85 16.18 -10.66
CA GLU A 60 5.36 17.31 -11.45
C GLU A 60 6.40 16.89 -12.50
N LYS A 61 7.21 15.89 -12.18
CA LYS A 61 8.33 15.41 -13.02
C LYS A 61 8.61 13.93 -12.76
N ALA A 62 9.01 13.19 -13.78
CA ALA A 62 9.46 11.81 -13.64
C ALA A 62 10.58 11.64 -12.60
N THR A 63 11.50 12.59 -12.50
CA THR A 63 12.60 12.57 -11.53
C THR A 63 12.14 12.64 -10.06
N ARG A 64 10.88 12.92 -9.78
CA ARG A 64 10.32 12.94 -8.42
C ARG A 64 9.85 11.56 -7.94
N ILE A 65 9.87 10.55 -8.81
CA ILE A 65 9.62 9.15 -8.47
C ILE A 65 10.96 8.44 -8.24
N ALA A 66 11.14 7.77 -7.10
CA ALA A 66 12.26 6.87 -6.84
C ALA A 66 11.77 5.44 -6.66
N PHE A 67 12.47 4.47 -7.23
CA PHE A 67 12.14 3.05 -7.10
C PHE A 67 12.72 2.45 -5.82
N THR A 68 11.97 1.51 -5.25
CA THR A 68 12.35 0.70 -4.09
C THR A 68 11.92 -0.75 -4.32
N ALA A 69 12.35 -1.65 -3.45
CA ALA A 69 11.92 -3.04 -3.52
C ALA A 69 10.44 -3.23 -3.08
N ASN A 70 9.91 -2.33 -2.25
CA ASN A 70 8.55 -2.39 -1.73
C ASN A 70 8.21 -1.12 -0.93
N SER A 71 6.93 -1.00 -0.54
CA SER A 71 6.47 0.11 0.29
C SER A 71 7.16 0.19 1.67
N THR A 72 7.56 -0.93 2.27
CA THR A 72 8.29 -0.91 3.56
C THR A 72 9.61 -0.16 3.43
N GLU A 73 10.36 -0.37 2.35
CA GLU A 73 11.58 0.38 2.06
C GLU A 73 11.28 1.86 1.83
N SER A 74 10.27 2.17 1.00
CA SER A 74 9.82 3.55 0.75
C SER A 74 9.49 4.30 2.04
N LEU A 75 8.72 3.67 2.93
CA LEU A 75 8.32 4.23 4.22
C LEU A 75 9.51 4.42 5.17
N ASN A 76 10.47 3.48 5.18
CA ASN A 76 11.70 3.66 5.97
C ASN A 76 12.54 4.83 5.44
N ILE A 77 12.67 4.97 4.11
CA ILE A 77 13.35 6.11 3.48
C ILE A 77 12.67 7.42 3.88
N ALA A 78 11.34 7.51 3.71
CA ALA A 78 10.57 8.71 4.03
C ALA A 78 10.65 9.05 5.52
N ILE A 79 10.25 8.14 6.41
CA ILE A 79 10.13 8.39 7.85
C ILE A 79 11.49 8.69 8.48
N LYS A 80 12.50 7.85 8.20
CA LYS A 80 13.83 8.03 8.80
C LYS A 80 14.64 9.17 8.15
N GLY A 81 14.32 9.51 6.89
CA GLY A 81 14.97 10.59 6.17
C GLY A 81 14.41 11.98 6.46
N LEU A 82 13.13 12.08 6.84
CA LEU A 82 12.45 13.36 7.06
C LEU A 82 12.52 13.85 8.51
N PHE A 83 12.45 12.95 9.49
CA PHE A 83 12.26 13.33 10.89
C PHE A 83 13.53 13.12 11.72
N ALA A 84 13.69 13.94 12.76
CA ALA A 84 14.85 13.99 13.64
C ALA A 84 14.44 14.17 15.11
N PRO A 85 15.34 13.91 16.07
CA PRO A 85 15.08 14.18 17.48
C PRO A 85 14.57 15.61 17.73
N GLY A 86 13.51 15.73 18.50
CA GLY A 86 12.83 16.99 18.79
C GLY A 86 11.61 17.28 17.90
N ASP A 87 11.47 16.59 16.76
CA ASP A 87 10.27 16.71 15.91
C ASP A 87 9.05 16.06 16.56
N HIS A 88 7.87 16.58 16.26
CA HIS A 88 6.59 15.92 16.51
C HIS A 88 6.00 15.41 15.21
N VAL A 89 5.62 14.14 15.20
CA VAL A 89 4.97 13.45 14.09
C VAL A 89 3.61 12.94 14.54
N ILE A 90 2.58 13.19 13.74
CA ILE A 90 1.25 12.63 13.95
C ILE A 90 1.09 11.43 13.00
N SER A 91 0.57 10.34 13.53
CA SER A 91 0.22 9.13 12.78
C SER A 91 -1.14 8.61 13.23
N THR A 92 -1.53 7.39 12.84
CA THR A 92 -2.85 6.85 13.18
C THR A 92 -2.78 5.43 13.73
N VAL A 93 -3.86 4.99 14.40
CA VAL A 93 -4.00 3.59 14.83
C VAL A 93 -4.29 2.63 13.67
N LEU A 94 -4.57 3.16 12.46
CA LEU A 94 -4.82 2.36 11.26
C LEU A 94 -3.55 1.81 10.60
N GLU A 95 -2.37 2.23 11.07
CA GLU A 95 -1.12 2.00 10.38
C GLU A 95 -0.69 0.53 10.37
N HIS A 96 -0.13 0.14 9.23
CA HIS A 96 0.63 -1.09 9.12
C HIS A 96 1.98 -1.00 9.86
N ASN A 97 2.55 -2.14 10.27
CA ASN A 97 3.87 -2.21 10.89
C ASN A 97 5.00 -1.54 10.08
N SER A 98 4.83 -1.38 8.78
CA SER A 98 5.81 -0.68 7.91
C SER A 98 5.90 0.82 8.22
N VAL A 99 4.86 1.41 8.81
CA VAL A 99 4.84 2.77 9.36
C VAL A 99 5.18 2.75 10.84
N LEU A 100 4.53 1.88 11.63
CA LEU A 100 4.66 1.89 13.08
C LEU A 100 6.10 1.60 13.54
N ARG A 101 6.74 0.59 12.97
CA ARG A 101 8.09 0.19 13.42
C ARG A 101 9.16 1.26 13.19
N PRO A 102 9.25 1.91 12.01
CA PRO A 102 10.13 3.07 11.84
C PRO A 102 9.82 4.22 12.79
N LEU A 103 8.53 4.50 13.08
CA LEU A 103 8.14 5.52 14.05
C LEU A 103 8.58 5.16 15.47
N TYR A 104 8.39 3.91 15.92
CA TYR A 104 8.87 3.42 17.22
C TYR A 104 10.40 3.52 17.36
N GLU A 105 11.14 3.31 16.27
CA GLU A 105 12.59 3.52 16.27
C GLU A 105 12.95 5.01 16.44
N LEU A 106 12.18 5.91 15.84
CA LEU A 106 12.38 7.36 15.97
C LEU A 106 11.96 7.87 17.36
N GLU A 107 10.91 7.32 17.98
CA GLU A 107 10.53 7.62 19.37
C GLU A 107 11.69 7.35 20.33
N LYS A 108 12.38 6.21 20.18
CA LYS A 108 13.58 5.89 20.96
C LYS A 108 14.73 6.87 20.76
N LYS A 109 14.72 7.63 19.67
CA LYS A 109 15.71 8.65 19.33
C LYS A 109 15.27 10.07 19.68
N GLY A 110 14.10 10.23 20.31
CA GLY A 110 13.61 11.52 20.79
C GLY A 110 12.67 12.25 19.83
N VAL A 111 12.06 11.57 18.85
CA VAL A 111 10.91 12.06 18.10
C VAL A 111 9.66 11.82 18.94
N ARG A 112 8.80 12.81 19.10
CA ARG A 112 7.48 12.64 19.70
C ARG A 112 6.48 12.17 18.64
N VAL A 113 5.81 11.04 18.88
CA VAL A 113 4.77 10.54 17.97
C VAL A 113 3.42 10.53 18.68
N THR A 114 2.39 11.05 18.00
CA THR A 114 1.00 11.00 18.46
C THR A 114 0.19 10.16 17.49
N TYR A 115 -0.53 9.17 17.99
CA TYR A 115 -1.37 8.28 17.18
C TYR A 115 -2.83 8.71 17.34
N ALA A 116 -3.46 9.14 16.24
CA ALA A 116 -4.88 9.48 16.21
C ALA A 116 -5.72 8.21 16.34
N GLU A 117 -6.68 8.25 17.26
CA GLU A 117 -7.60 7.15 17.54
C GLU A 117 -8.72 7.09 16.50
N CYS A 118 -9.26 5.89 16.28
CA CYS A 118 -10.42 5.65 15.44
C CYS A 118 -11.71 5.49 16.27
N ASP A 119 -12.86 5.53 15.60
CA ASP A 119 -14.14 5.18 16.18
C ASP A 119 -14.35 3.66 16.30
N GLU A 120 -15.54 3.24 16.76
CA GLU A 120 -15.90 1.83 16.96
C GLU A 120 -15.93 1.01 15.66
N LYS A 121 -16.09 1.66 14.50
CA LYS A 121 -16.02 1.05 13.17
C LYS A 121 -14.59 1.04 12.60
N GLY A 122 -13.62 1.56 13.34
CA GLY A 122 -12.24 1.70 12.87
C GLY A 122 -12.07 2.80 11.82
N ALA A 123 -12.93 3.81 11.80
CA ALA A 123 -12.85 4.96 10.91
C ALA A 123 -12.17 6.15 11.60
N ILE A 124 -11.42 6.95 10.84
CA ILE A 124 -10.76 8.18 11.29
C ILE A 124 -11.19 9.33 10.37
N ARG A 125 -11.69 10.40 10.95
CA ARG A 125 -11.96 11.63 10.22
C ARG A 125 -10.73 12.53 10.23
N PRO A 126 -10.55 13.42 9.24
CA PRO A 126 -9.44 14.37 9.21
C PRO A 126 -9.29 15.18 10.51
N GLU A 127 -10.39 15.57 11.14
CA GLU A 127 -10.42 16.32 12.40
C GLU A 127 -9.76 15.54 13.55
N ASP A 128 -9.88 14.21 13.55
CA ASP A 128 -9.31 13.36 14.59
C ASP A 128 -7.78 13.31 14.52
N ILE A 129 -7.20 13.56 13.33
CA ILE A 129 -5.76 13.73 13.10
C ILE A 129 -5.34 15.16 13.42
N LEU A 130 -6.06 16.12 12.83
CA LEU A 130 -5.67 17.54 12.84
C LEU A 130 -5.75 18.20 14.21
N LYS A 131 -6.58 17.68 15.14
CA LYS A 131 -6.66 18.18 16.52
C LYS A 131 -5.34 18.09 17.31
N TYR A 132 -4.41 17.24 16.85
CA TYR A 132 -3.10 17.06 17.50
C TYR A 132 -1.99 17.96 16.91
N VAL A 133 -2.30 18.76 15.88
CA VAL A 133 -1.33 19.67 15.27
C VAL A 133 -1.00 20.81 16.25
N ASP A 134 0.29 20.98 16.53
CA ASP A 134 0.83 22.07 17.35
C ASP A 134 2.06 22.72 16.67
N SER A 135 2.64 23.73 17.33
CA SER A 135 3.79 24.49 16.79
C SER A 135 5.07 23.66 16.61
N SER A 136 5.16 22.48 17.22
CA SER A 136 6.29 21.54 17.07
C SER A 136 6.02 20.44 16.05
N THR A 137 4.81 20.36 15.50
CA THR A 137 4.45 19.35 14.52
C THR A 137 5.24 19.55 13.23
N ARG A 138 6.06 18.56 12.89
CA ARG A 138 6.89 18.54 11.68
C ARG A 138 6.22 17.79 10.52
N GLY A 139 5.43 16.77 10.82
CA GLY A 139 4.78 15.97 9.77
C GLY A 139 3.61 15.14 10.25
N ILE A 140 2.82 14.71 9.25
CA ILE A 140 1.77 13.73 9.38
C ILE A 140 2.15 12.54 8.50
N VAL A 141 2.09 11.34 9.06
CA VAL A 141 2.31 10.08 8.34
C VAL A 141 1.08 9.22 8.53
N CYS A 142 0.32 8.96 7.47
CA CYS A 142 -0.86 8.10 7.58
C CYS A 142 -1.04 7.20 6.38
N THR A 143 -1.67 6.04 6.62
CA THR A 143 -2.17 5.19 5.53
C THR A 143 -3.35 5.84 4.84
N HIS A 144 -3.46 5.67 3.53
CA HIS A 144 -4.66 6.09 2.79
C HIS A 144 -5.84 5.16 3.08
N ALA A 145 -5.56 3.85 3.27
CA ALA A 145 -6.59 2.88 3.66
C ALA A 145 -6.02 1.81 4.59
N SER A 146 -6.83 1.41 5.57
CA SER A 146 -6.52 0.31 6.48
C SER A 146 -6.42 -1.02 5.70
N ASN A 147 -5.31 -1.72 5.85
CA ASN A 147 -5.13 -3.05 5.28
C ASN A 147 -5.95 -4.13 6.03
N LEU A 148 -6.58 -3.79 7.13
CA LEU A 148 -7.45 -4.68 7.91
C LEU A 148 -8.93 -4.44 7.57
N THR A 149 -9.42 -3.22 7.72
CA THR A 149 -10.86 -2.92 7.56
C THR A 149 -11.25 -2.43 6.17
N GLY A 150 -10.29 -1.97 5.37
CA GLY A 150 -10.58 -1.31 4.10
C GLY A 150 -11.06 0.13 4.25
N ASN A 151 -11.23 0.63 5.47
CA ASN A 151 -11.63 2.03 5.72
C ASN A 151 -10.58 2.99 5.18
N MET A 152 -11.01 4.06 4.54
CA MET A 152 -10.15 5.09 3.97
C MET A 152 -10.13 6.35 4.83
N ILE A 153 -9.03 7.08 4.78
CA ILE A 153 -8.87 8.42 5.33
C ILE A 153 -9.03 9.42 4.18
N ASP A 154 -9.79 10.48 4.38
CA ASP A 154 -9.86 11.62 3.44
C ASP A 154 -8.51 12.38 3.45
N ILE A 155 -7.55 11.81 2.70
CA ILE A 155 -6.18 12.35 2.62
C ILE A 155 -6.11 13.68 1.91
N ALA A 156 -7.09 14.02 1.05
CA ALA A 156 -7.14 15.33 0.40
C ALA A 156 -7.37 16.45 1.43
N ARG A 157 -8.31 16.24 2.36
CA ARG A 157 -8.55 17.21 3.45
C ARG A 157 -7.38 17.28 4.43
N VAL A 158 -6.76 16.14 4.77
CA VAL A 158 -5.55 16.12 5.63
C VAL A 158 -4.41 16.87 4.95
N GLY A 159 -4.16 16.58 3.66
CA GLY A 159 -3.10 17.22 2.88
C GLY A 159 -3.30 18.74 2.73
N ALA A 160 -4.53 19.19 2.46
CA ALA A 160 -4.84 20.61 2.39
C ALA A 160 -4.54 21.35 3.73
N ALA A 161 -4.88 20.71 4.85
CA ALA A 161 -4.59 21.26 6.17
C ALA A 161 -3.09 21.23 6.50
N ALA A 162 -2.41 20.14 6.18
CA ALA A 162 -0.95 20.00 6.35
C ALA A 162 -0.19 21.06 5.54
N ARG A 163 -0.57 21.27 4.28
CA ARG A 163 -0.01 22.31 3.41
C ARG A 163 -0.19 23.70 3.99
N LYS A 164 -1.39 24.02 4.48
CA LYS A 164 -1.69 25.31 5.13
C LYS A 164 -0.87 25.54 6.39
N ALA A 165 -0.59 24.48 7.15
CA ALA A 165 0.22 24.54 8.37
C ALA A 165 1.73 24.46 8.10
N GLY A 166 2.19 24.26 6.86
CA GLY A 166 3.60 24.07 6.54
C GLY A 166 4.20 22.75 7.05
N ILE A 167 3.35 21.74 7.24
CA ILE A 167 3.69 20.42 7.79
C ILE A 167 3.88 19.45 6.63
N ILE A 168 4.86 18.54 6.71
CA ILE A 168 5.11 17.51 5.72
C ILE A 168 4.03 16.43 5.80
N PHE A 169 3.47 16.04 4.65
CA PHE A 169 2.45 15.01 4.56
C PHE A 169 2.95 13.78 3.80
N VAL A 170 3.07 12.65 4.51
CA VAL A 170 3.51 11.35 4.00
C VAL A 170 2.33 10.39 3.99
N VAL A 171 2.07 9.77 2.84
CA VAL A 171 0.96 8.83 2.64
C VAL A 171 1.49 7.43 2.30
N ASP A 172 1.03 6.43 3.04
CA ASP A 172 1.15 5.02 2.66
C ASP A 172 -0.03 4.62 1.76
N ALA A 173 0.24 4.49 0.47
CA ALA A 173 -0.74 4.09 -0.55
C ALA A 173 -0.67 2.59 -0.88
N SER A 174 -0.13 1.75 0.00
CA SER A 174 0.04 0.31 -0.26
C SER A 174 -1.24 -0.44 -0.59
N GLN A 175 -2.39 0.03 -0.12
CA GLN A 175 -3.70 -0.58 -0.39
C GLN A 175 -4.47 0.13 -1.49
N THR A 176 -4.10 1.35 -1.84
CA THR A 176 -4.91 2.21 -2.71
C THR A 176 -4.28 2.46 -4.08
N ALA A 177 -2.94 2.43 -4.19
CA ALA A 177 -2.26 2.59 -5.47
C ALA A 177 -2.70 1.50 -6.47
N GLY A 178 -3.27 1.92 -7.60
CA GLY A 178 -3.84 1.05 -8.64
C GLY A 178 -5.30 0.64 -8.44
N VAL A 179 -5.92 1.00 -7.30
CA VAL A 179 -7.34 0.71 -6.98
C VAL A 179 -8.16 1.99 -6.82
N ILE A 180 -7.58 2.99 -6.19
CA ILE A 180 -8.21 4.29 -5.94
C ILE A 180 -7.39 5.36 -6.66
N PRO A 181 -8.04 6.29 -7.39
CA PRO A 181 -7.34 7.42 -7.99
C PRO A 181 -6.59 8.25 -6.94
N ILE A 182 -5.32 8.55 -7.21
CA ILE A 182 -4.49 9.39 -6.35
C ILE A 182 -3.85 10.47 -7.20
N ASP A 183 -4.14 11.72 -6.90
CA ASP A 183 -3.51 12.91 -7.47
C ASP A 183 -2.66 13.59 -6.39
N VAL A 184 -1.33 13.47 -6.51
CA VAL A 184 -0.43 13.96 -5.46
C VAL A 184 -0.41 15.49 -5.35
N GLN A 185 -0.73 16.19 -6.44
CA GLN A 185 -0.81 17.65 -6.44
C GLN A 185 -2.12 18.15 -5.82
N GLU A 186 -3.25 17.62 -6.29
CA GLU A 186 -4.58 17.98 -5.78
C GLU A 186 -4.72 17.63 -4.30
N MET A 187 -4.28 16.43 -3.91
CA MET A 187 -4.33 15.96 -2.53
C MET A 187 -3.22 16.54 -1.63
N ASN A 188 -2.37 17.42 -2.16
CA ASN A 188 -1.27 18.07 -1.43
C ASN A 188 -0.33 17.09 -0.71
N ILE A 189 -0.01 15.98 -1.33
CA ILE A 189 0.88 14.96 -0.79
C ILE A 189 2.34 15.40 -1.00
N ASP A 190 3.14 15.34 0.04
CA ASP A 190 4.57 15.64 -0.05
C ASP A 190 5.40 14.40 -0.36
N VAL A 191 5.01 13.24 0.20
CA VAL A 191 5.62 11.95 -0.10
C VAL A 191 4.53 10.89 -0.19
N LEU A 192 4.45 10.19 -1.32
CA LEU A 192 3.57 9.04 -1.52
C LEU A 192 4.41 7.77 -1.59
N CYS A 193 4.18 6.82 -0.69
CA CYS A 193 4.84 5.52 -0.69
C CYS A 193 3.91 4.44 -1.25
N PHE A 194 4.40 3.60 -2.18
CA PHE A 194 3.59 2.58 -2.83
C PHE A 194 4.35 1.27 -3.05
N THR A 195 3.62 0.18 -3.28
CA THR A 195 4.16 -1.13 -3.64
C THR A 195 3.58 -1.60 -4.97
N GLY A 196 4.41 -2.24 -5.80
CA GLY A 196 3.99 -2.66 -7.13
C GLY A 196 3.15 -3.94 -7.17
N HIS A 197 3.25 -4.81 -6.16
CA HIS A 197 2.72 -6.18 -6.23
C HIS A 197 1.27 -6.37 -5.74
N LYS A 198 0.61 -5.31 -5.26
CA LYS A 198 -0.81 -5.30 -4.85
C LYS A 198 -1.69 -4.71 -5.95
N GLY A 199 -2.46 -3.68 -5.66
CA GLY A 199 -3.36 -3.05 -6.63
C GLY A 199 -2.70 -2.54 -7.91
N LEU A 200 -1.41 -2.21 -7.90
CA LEU A 200 -0.66 -1.91 -9.13
C LEU A 200 -0.38 -3.13 -10.02
N LEU A 201 -0.76 -4.36 -9.64
CA LEU A 201 -0.68 -5.59 -10.43
C LEU A 201 0.72 -5.99 -10.92
N GLY A 202 1.76 -5.30 -10.47
CA GLY A 202 3.15 -5.55 -10.85
C GLY A 202 3.80 -6.72 -10.09
N PRO A 203 5.05 -7.06 -10.40
CA PRO A 203 5.80 -8.12 -9.72
C PRO A 203 6.12 -7.75 -8.25
N GLN A 204 6.32 -8.77 -7.41
CA GLN A 204 6.97 -8.61 -6.11
C GLN A 204 8.40 -8.07 -6.29
N GLY A 205 8.93 -7.40 -5.27
CA GLY A 205 10.24 -6.75 -5.36
C GLY A 205 10.22 -5.45 -6.16
N THR A 206 9.04 -4.84 -6.31
CA THR A 206 8.83 -3.52 -6.90
C THR A 206 8.02 -2.63 -5.99
N GLY A 207 8.38 -1.36 -5.96
CA GLY A 207 7.72 -0.30 -5.23
C GLY A 207 8.39 1.03 -5.53
N GLY A 208 8.00 2.06 -4.84
CA GLY A 208 8.60 3.38 -5.01
C GLY A 208 8.01 4.43 -4.09
N LEU A 209 8.56 5.61 -4.20
CA LEU A 209 8.01 6.79 -3.57
C LEU A 209 8.06 7.98 -4.51
N TYR A 210 7.00 8.78 -4.48
CA TYR A 210 7.00 10.14 -4.99
C TYR A 210 7.49 11.08 -3.89
N VAL A 211 8.28 12.08 -4.26
CA VAL A 211 8.75 13.13 -3.36
C VAL A 211 8.54 14.49 -4.03
N ARG A 212 7.66 15.33 -3.45
CA ARG A 212 7.37 16.67 -3.98
C ARG A 212 8.63 17.53 -4.13
N GLU A 213 8.66 18.37 -5.15
CA GLU A 213 9.77 19.31 -5.35
C GLU A 213 9.96 20.22 -4.13
N GLY A 214 11.20 20.40 -3.69
CA GLY A 214 11.56 21.14 -2.47
C GLY A 214 11.51 20.33 -1.17
N VAL A 215 11.04 19.08 -1.19
CA VAL A 215 11.18 18.17 -0.04
C VAL A 215 12.50 17.44 -0.14
N GLU A 216 13.31 17.53 0.91
CA GLU A 216 14.60 16.86 1.02
C GLU A 216 14.49 15.67 1.98
N ILE A 217 14.91 14.50 1.51
CA ILE A 217 14.94 13.26 2.29
C ILE A 217 16.39 12.80 2.42
N ARG A 218 16.87 12.59 3.63
CA ARG A 218 18.19 12.00 3.86
C ARG A 218 18.18 10.55 3.36
N PRO A 219 19.16 10.15 2.51
CA PRO A 219 19.24 8.78 2.04
C PRO A 219 19.30 7.76 3.19
N LEU A 220 18.54 6.67 3.06
CA LEU A 220 18.63 5.53 3.98
C LEU A 220 19.88 4.69 3.68
N LEU A 221 20.20 4.54 2.40
CA LEU A 221 21.34 3.78 1.90
C LEU A 221 22.26 4.69 1.11
N SER A 222 23.55 4.42 1.16
CA SER A 222 24.56 5.03 0.33
C SER A 222 25.40 3.95 -0.34
N GLY A 223 25.83 4.19 -1.61
CA GLY A 223 26.62 3.18 -2.33
C GLY A 223 26.74 3.50 -3.80
N GLY A 224 26.81 2.46 -4.62
CA GLY A 224 26.90 2.59 -6.07
C GLY A 224 25.66 3.27 -6.65
N SER A 225 25.86 4.39 -7.32
CA SER A 225 24.77 5.19 -7.93
C SER A 225 24.86 5.26 -9.46
N GLY A 226 25.96 4.72 -10.02
CA GLY A 226 26.26 4.87 -11.45
C GLY A 226 26.74 6.28 -11.86
N VAL A 227 26.74 7.27 -10.96
CA VAL A 227 27.18 8.65 -11.20
C VAL A 227 28.16 9.12 -10.10
N GLN A 228 28.89 10.21 -10.36
CA GLN A 228 29.81 10.85 -9.39
C GLN A 228 30.82 9.87 -8.73
N THR A 229 31.40 8.94 -9.50
CA THR A 229 32.26 7.83 -9.01
C THR A 229 33.41 8.27 -8.08
N TYR A 230 33.95 9.43 -8.27
CA TYR A 230 35.07 9.95 -7.49
C TYR A 230 34.66 10.81 -6.29
N SER A 231 33.34 11.08 -6.12
CA SER A 231 32.84 11.74 -4.93
C SER A 231 32.88 10.78 -3.72
N ARG A 232 33.22 11.33 -2.56
CA ARG A 232 33.11 10.59 -1.27
C ARG A 232 31.69 10.59 -0.72
N GLU A 233 30.87 11.52 -1.19
CA GLU A 233 29.47 11.63 -0.75
C GLU A 233 28.56 10.95 -1.78
N HIS A 234 27.45 10.42 -1.29
CA HIS A 234 26.36 9.90 -2.11
C HIS A 234 25.68 11.08 -2.85
N PRO A 235 25.24 10.91 -4.12
CA PRO A 235 24.52 11.94 -4.85
C PRO A 235 23.29 12.45 -4.09
N ARG A 236 23.00 13.74 -4.21
CA ARG A 236 21.87 14.39 -3.54
C ARG A 236 20.68 14.65 -4.48
N GLU A 237 20.90 14.50 -5.78
CA GLU A 237 19.89 14.75 -6.80
C GLU A 237 18.92 13.57 -6.90
N MET A 238 17.62 13.89 -6.89
CA MET A 238 16.56 12.91 -7.15
C MET A 238 16.59 12.43 -8.62
N PRO A 239 16.30 11.19 -8.89
CA PRO A 239 15.93 10.12 -7.96
C PRO A 239 17.13 9.39 -7.34
N THR A 240 18.35 9.63 -7.86
CA THR A 240 19.59 8.92 -7.52
C THR A 240 19.90 8.97 -6.01
N ALA A 241 19.54 10.07 -5.35
CA ALA A 241 19.70 10.22 -3.90
C ALA A 241 19.05 9.09 -3.09
N LEU A 242 17.96 8.53 -3.58
CA LEU A 242 17.18 7.51 -2.88
C LEU A 242 17.28 6.11 -3.53
N GLU A 243 18.10 5.97 -4.59
CA GLU A 243 18.27 4.73 -5.36
C GLU A 243 19.74 4.27 -5.31
N ALA A 244 20.14 3.65 -4.22
CA ALA A 244 21.48 3.07 -4.12
C ALA A 244 21.50 1.63 -4.66
N GLY A 245 22.48 1.30 -5.48
CA GLY A 245 22.66 -0.04 -6.04
C GLY A 245 22.01 -0.22 -7.42
N THR A 246 22.04 -1.45 -7.93
CA THR A 246 21.40 -1.80 -9.19
C THR A 246 19.91 -2.00 -8.99
N LEU A 247 19.10 -1.25 -9.72
CA LEU A 247 17.63 -1.36 -9.64
C LEU A 247 17.14 -2.72 -10.18
N ASN A 248 15.98 -3.16 -9.70
CA ASN A 248 15.27 -4.34 -10.21
C ASN A 248 14.66 -4.05 -11.59
N GLY A 249 15.51 -3.93 -12.63
CA GLY A 249 15.07 -3.56 -13.98
C GLY A 249 14.01 -4.50 -14.55
N HIS A 250 14.12 -5.81 -14.29
CA HIS A 250 13.16 -6.80 -14.76
C HIS A 250 11.78 -6.60 -14.12
N GLY A 251 11.76 -6.40 -12.81
CA GLY A 251 10.51 -6.10 -12.09
C GLY A 251 9.91 -4.76 -12.49
N ILE A 252 10.75 -3.74 -12.73
CA ILE A 252 10.32 -2.41 -13.18
C ILE A 252 9.67 -2.49 -14.58
N ALA A 253 10.21 -3.32 -15.49
CA ALA A 253 9.57 -3.58 -16.79
C ALA A 253 8.17 -4.20 -16.64
N GLY A 254 8.02 -5.16 -15.71
CA GLY A 254 6.71 -5.72 -15.39
C GLY A 254 5.75 -4.69 -14.74
N LEU A 255 6.28 -3.83 -13.88
CA LEU A 255 5.48 -2.74 -13.28
C LEU A 255 5.02 -1.72 -14.34
N HIS A 256 5.87 -1.43 -15.34
CA HIS A 256 5.47 -0.61 -16.49
C HIS A 256 4.23 -1.17 -17.18
N ALA A 257 4.31 -2.43 -17.62
CA ALA A 257 3.19 -3.09 -18.31
C ALA A 257 1.93 -3.19 -17.43
N ALA A 258 2.11 -3.32 -16.12
CA ALA A 258 0.99 -3.34 -15.17
C ALA A 258 0.28 -1.99 -15.07
N VAL A 259 1.03 -0.90 -14.98
CA VAL A 259 0.44 0.45 -14.93
C VAL A 259 -0.22 0.82 -16.26
N GLU A 260 0.40 0.48 -17.41
CA GLU A 260 -0.26 0.65 -18.72
C GLU A 260 -1.59 -0.11 -18.77
N TYR A 261 -1.61 -1.36 -18.33
CA TYR A 261 -2.84 -2.17 -18.27
C TYR A 261 -3.94 -1.49 -17.43
N ILE A 262 -3.57 -0.94 -16.26
CA ILE A 262 -4.53 -0.23 -15.38
C ILE A 262 -5.05 1.03 -16.09
N MET A 263 -4.20 1.80 -16.75
CA MET A 263 -4.60 3.01 -17.46
C MET A 263 -5.51 2.70 -18.67
N GLU A 264 -5.22 1.62 -19.40
CA GLU A 264 -6.05 1.17 -20.54
C GLU A 264 -7.40 0.61 -20.09
N THR A 265 -7.42 -0.17 -19.01
CA THR A 265 -8.65 -0.74 -18.42
C THR A 265 -9.51 0.35 -17.79
N GLY A 266 -8.86 1.38 -17.25
CA GLY A 266 -9.48 2.44 -16.44
C GLY A 266 -9.58 2.04 -14.96
N ILE A 267 -8.96 2.84 -14.08
CA ILE A 267 -8.93 2.59 -12.64
C ILE A 267 -10.33 2.55 -12.03
N ASP A 268 -11.27 3.36 -12.54
CA ASP A 268 -12.66 3.38 -12.07
C ASP A 268 -13.41 2.09 -12.43
N ASN A 269 -13.10 1.47 -13.57
CA ASN A 269 -13.66 0.17 -13.95
C ASN A 269 -13.15 -0.94 -13.02
N ILE A 270 -11.85 -0.95 -12.72
CA ILE A 270 -11.23 -1.89 -11.76
C ILE A 270 -11.89 -1.72 -10.38
N ARG A 271 -11.92 -0.49 -9.88
CA ARG A 271 -12.53 -0.14 -8.60
C ARG A 271 -13.99 -0.58 -8.50
N SER A 272 -14.78 -0.32 -9.55
CA SER A 272 -16.20 -0.67 -9.60
C SER A 272 -16.41 -2.18 -9.54
N ALA A 273 -15.64 -2.96 -10.31
CA ALA A 273 -15.70 -4.42 -10.28
C ALA A 273 -15.32 -5.00 -8.90
N GLU A 274 -14.24 -4.51 -8.32
CA GLU A 274 -13.79 -4.95 -6.99
C GLU A 274 -14.78 -4.58 -5.89
N ARG A 275 -15.38 -3.39 -5.98
CA ARG A 275 -16.42 -2.92 -5.05
C ARG A 275 -17.70 -3.76 -5.14
N GLU A 276 -18.13 -4.13 -6.33
CA GLU A 276 -19.31 -4.98 -6.54
C GLU A 276 -19.12 -6.34 -5.86
N LEU A 277 -17.98 -6.99 -6.05
CA LEU A 277 -17.64 -8.28 -5.44
C LEU A 277 -17.58 -8.17 -3.91
N MET A 278 -16.93 -7.12 -3.40
CA MET A 278 -16.86 -6.84 -1.96
C MET A 278 -18.25 -6.65 -1.35
N LEU A 279 -19.13 -5.86 -1.98
CA LEU A 279 -20.48 -5.61 -1.48
C LEU A 279 -21.35 -6.86 -1.56
N ARG A 280 -21.22 -7.69 -2.61
CA ARG A 280 -21.87 -8.99 -2.70
C ARG A 280 -21.48 -9.87 -1.51
N PHE A 281 -20.19 -9.98 -1.24
CA PHE A 281 -19.70 -10.75 -0.10
C PHE A 281 -20.17 -10.17 1.24
N TYR A 282 -20.04 -8.88 1.46
CA TYR A 282 -20.47 -8.20 2.68
C TYR A 282 -21.95 -8.43 2.96
N ASN A 283 -22.82 -8.24 1.94
CA ASN A 283 -24.25 -8.40 2.07
C ASN A 283 -24.66 -9.85 2.38
N GLY A 284 -23.96 -10.84 1.83
CA GLY A 284 -24.18 -12.24 2.16
C GLY A 284 -23.65 -12.63 3.53
N ALA A 285 -22.45 -12.17 3.89
CA ALA A 285 -21.78 -12.54 5.13
C ALA A 285 -22.48 -11.97 6.38
N LYS A 286 -23.00 -10.75 6.32
CA LYS A 286 -23.71 -10.12 7.46
C LYS A 286 -24.99 -10.84 7.88
N GLU A 287 -25.58 -11.66 6.99
CA GLU A 287 -26.79 -12.43 7.26
C GLU A 287 -26.46 -13.82 7.87
N ILE A 288 -25.19 -14.20 7.95
CA ILE A 288 -24.75 -15.48 8.51
C ILE A 288 -24.72 -15.39 10.05
N PRO A 289 -25.46 -16.24 10.78
CA PRO A 289 -25.41 -16.23 12.24
C PRO A 289 -24.00 -16.45 12.79
N GLY A 290 -23.61 -15.65 13.77
CA GLY A 290 -22.27 -15.73 14.38
C GLY A 290 -21.16 -15.02 13.62
N VAL A 291 -21.41 -14.46 12.44
CA VAL A 291 -20.45 -13.60 11.74
C VAL A 291 -20.48 -12.20 12.34
N ARG A 292 -19.30 -11.70 12.69
CA ARG A 292 -19.05 -10.30 13.07
C ARG A 292 -18.12 -9.65 12.07
N ILE A 293 -18.58 -8.62 11.39
CA ILE A 293 -17.80 -7.89 10.38
C ILE A 293 -17.23 -6.62 10.99
N TYR A 294 -16.00 -6.25 10.58
CA TYR A 294 -15.27 -5.06 11.03
C TYR A 294 -15.11 -4.07 9.88
N GLY A 295 -15.28 -2.80 10.16
CA GLY A 295 -15.15 -1.70 9.21
C GLY A 295 -16.44 -0.89 9.07
N ASP A 296 -16.30 0.28 8.42
CA ASP A 296 -17.44 1.13 8.09
C ASP A 296 -17.93 0.84 6.66
N PHE A 297 -19.11 0.26 6.53
CA PHE A 297 -19.76 -0.07 5.26
C PHE A 297 -20.87 0.92 4.88
N ASP A 298 -21.06 1.97 5.68
CA ASP A 298 -22.01 3.04 5.37
C ASP A 298 -21.41 4.09 4.41
N THR A 299 -20.09 4.00 4.14
CA THR A 299 -19.39 4.84 3.18
C THR A 299 -19.14 4.14 1.86
N GLU A 300 -19.19 4.91 0.76
CA GLU A 300 -18.80 4.40 -0.56
C GLU A 300 -17.27 4.36 -0.76
N GLU A 301 -16.56 5.20 -0.01
CA GLU A 301 -15.11 5.34 -0.09
C GLU A 301 -14.42 4.30 0.81
N ARG A 302 -14.09 3.15 0.22
CA ARG A 302 -13.36 2.07 0.90
C ARG A 302 -12.63 1.16 -0.08
N CYS A 303 -11.58 0.49 0.40
CA CYS A 303 -10.90 -0.57 -0.34
C CYS A 303 -11.73 -1.87 -0.35
N PRO A 304 -11.52 -2.75 -1.35
CA PRO A 304 -12.27 -3.99 -1.53
C PRO A 304 -11.84 -5.08 -0.52
N ILE A 305 -12.06 -4.80 0.75
CA ILE A 305 -11.67 -5.66 1.89
C ILE A 305 -12.88 -5.86 2.79
N VAL A 306 -13.13 -7.11 3.19
CA VAL A 306 -14.06 -7.49 4.26
C VAL A 306 -13.30 -8.34 5.27
N THR A 307 -13.31 -7.89 6.51
CA THR A 307 -12.68 -8.60 7.63
C THR A 307 -13.73 -8.99 8.63
N LEU A 308 -13.70 -10.25 9.04
CA LEU A 308 -14.71 -10.81 9.93
C LEU A 308 -14.13 -11.80 10.94
N ASN A 309 -14.91 -12.09 11.97
CA ASN A 309 -14.79 -13.25 12.82
C ASN A 309 -16.05 -14.09 12.74
N LEU A 310 -15.92 -15.41 12.94
CA LEU A 310 -17.01 -16.35 13.03
C LEU A 310 -17.08 -16.86 14.47
N ARG A 311 -18.18 -16.53 15.19
CA ARG A 311 -18.35 -16.88 16.61
C ARG A 311 -17.08 -16.50 17.42
N ASP A 312 -16.60 -17.36 18.30
CA ASP A 312 -15.38 -17.24 19.09
C ASP A 312 -14.22 -18.11 18.56
N TYR A 313 -14.36 -18.67 17.34
CA TYR A 313 -13.32 -19.46 16.71
C TYR A 313 -12.05 -18.65 16.44
N ASP A 314 -10.88 -19.27 16.61
CA ASP A 314 -9.62 -18.67 16.22
C ASP A 314 -9.60 -18.39 14.71
N SER A 315 -9.11 -17.23 14.33
CA SER A 315 -9.10 -16.83 12.91
C SER A 315 -8.20 -17.73 12.03
N GLY A 316 -7.17 -18.36 12.60
CA GLY A 316 -6.34 -19.36 11.93
C GLY A 316 -7.14 -20.61 11.61
N GLU A 317 -7.90 -21.14 12.61
CA GLU A 317 -8.75 -22.33 12.41
C GLU A 317 -9.77 -22.11 11.31
N VAL A 318 -10.47 -20.97 11.32
CA VAL A 318 -11.44 -20.63 10.26
C VAL A 318 -10.77 -20.54 8.89
N SER A 319 -9.60 -19.91 8.81
CA SER A 319 -8.87 -19.77 7.54
C SER A 319 -8.32 -21.11 7.04
N ASP A 320 -7.89 -22.00 7.93
CA ASP A 320 -7.39 -23.33 7.59
C ASP A 320 -8.54 -24.22 7.07
N GLU A 321 -9.72 -24.19 7.72
CA GLU A 321 -10.91 -24.90 7.23
C GLU A 321 -11.36 -24.40 5.85
N LEU A 322 -11.36 -23.07 5.62
CA LEU A 322 -11.62 -22.50 4.30
C LEU A 322 -10.61 -22.96 3.25
N ALA A 323 -9.32 -23.03 3.61
CA ALA A 323 -8.26 -23.42 2.69
C ALA A 323 -8.28 -24.92 2.36
N PHE A 324 -8.42 -25.80 3.36
CA PHE A 324 -8.32 -27.23 3.21
C PHE A 324 -9.66 -27.90 2.86
N GLY A 325 -10.76 -27.41 3.42
CA GLY A 325 -12.10 -27.94 3.16
C GLY A 325 -12.74 -27.44 1.87
N TYR A 326 -12.47 -26.18 1.50
CA TYR A 326 -13.15 -25.50 0.38
C TYR A 326 -12.22 -24.92 -0.68
N GLU A 327 -10.91 -25.10 -0.56
CA GLU A 327 -9.89 -24.50 -1.46
C GLU A 327 -9.98 -22.96 -1.59
N ILE A 328 -10.34 -22.26 -0.49
CA ILE A 328 -10.51 -20.81 -0.42
C ILE A 328 -9.37 -20.20 0.40
N ALA A 329 -8.50 -19.45 -0.26
CA ALA A 329 -7.38 -18.78 0.38
C ALA A 329 -7.78 -17.40 0.93
N THR A 330 -7.64 -17.24 2.25
CA THR A 330 -7.89 -16.00 3.00
C THR A 330 -6.68 -15.65 3.86
N ARG A 331 -6.74 -14.56 4.59
CA ARG A 331 -5.66 -14.18 5.50
C ARG A 331 -6.14 -14.10 6.95
N PRO A 332 -5.65 -14.97 7.87
CA PRO A 332 -5.96 -14.88 9.29
C PRO A 332 -5.00 -14.01 10.08
N GLY A 333 -5.31 -13.76 11.35
CA GLY A 333 -4.43 -13.26 12.40
C GLY A 333 -4.37 -11.75 12.51
N GLY A 334 -3.16 -11.22 12.77
CA GLY A 334 -2.94 -9.81 13.17
C GLY A 334 -2.65 -8.84 12.04
N HIS A 335 -2.56 -9.28 10.77
CA HIS A 335 -2.42 -8.46 9.54
C HIS A 335 -1.33 -7.39 9.57
N CYS A 336 -0.36 -7.48 10.46
CA CYS A 336 0.62 -6.41 10.73
C CYS A 336 -0.02 -5.05 11.09
N ALA A 337 -1.22 -5.04 11.68
CA ALA A 337 -1.97 -3.85 12.10
C ALA A 337 -2.28 -3.90 13.62
N PRO A 338 -1.26 -3.94 14.50
CA PRO A 338 -1.45 -4.24 15.92
C PRO A 338 -2.30 -3.22 16.66
N MET A 339 -2.25 -1.94 16.27
CA MET A 339 -3.05 -0.90 16.91
C MET A 339 -4.51 -1.02 16.54
N MET A 340 -4.82 -1.35 15.28
CA MET A 340 -6.21 -1.62 14.84
C MET A 340 -6.80 -2.83 15.57
N HIS A 341 -6.06 -3.93 15.70
CA HIS A 341 -6.54 -5.09 16.46
C HIS A 341 -6.82 -4.75 17.92
N ARG A 342 -6.05 -3.85 18.54
CA ARG A 342 -6.35 -3.33 19.89
C ARG A 342 -7.62 -2.49 19.90
N ALA A 343 -7.79 -1.59 18.94
CA ALA A 343 -8.96 -0.72 18.84
C ALA A 343 -10.25 -1.52 18.61
N LEU A 344 -10.19 -2.58 17.80
CA LEU A 344 -11.33 -3.44 17.49
C LEU A 344 -11.56 -4.59 18.51
N GLY A 345 -10.65 -4.76 19.49
CA GLY A 345 -10.75 -5.83 20.50
C GLY A 345 -10.47 -7.24 19.97
N THR A 346 -9.73 -7.37 18.87
CA THR A 346 -9.49 -8.64 18.17
C THR A 346 -8.06 -9.18 18.36
N VAL A 347 -7.32 -8.73 19.38
CA VAL A 347 -5.93 -9.13 19.61
C VAL A 347 -5.78 -10.63 19.88
N SER A 348 -6.68 -11.23 20.67
CA SER A 348 -6.62 -12.64 21.05
C SER A 348 -7.12 -13.59 19.97
N GLN A 349 -8.20 -13.22 19.28
CA GLN A 349 -8.84 -14.05 18.26
C GLN A 349 -8.22 -13.85 16.88
N GLY A 350 -7.59 -12.71 16.62
CA GLY A 350 -7.27 -12.29 15.27
C GLY A 350 -8.51 -11.91 14.48
N ALA A 351 -8.43 -11.97 13.17
CA ALA A 351 -9.57 -11.84 12.27
C ALA A 351 -9.27 -12.52 10.94
N VAL A 352 -10.30 -12.92 10.19
CA VAL A 352 -10.17 -13.46 8.82
C VAL A 352 -10.48 -12.35 7.83
N ARG A 353 -9.53 -12.04 6.97
CA ARG A 353 -9.65 -11.01 5.95
C ARG A 353 -9.87 -11.62 4.57
N PHE A 354 -10.93 -11.19 3.91
CA PHE A 354 -11.20 -11.41 2.50
C PHE A 354 -10.88 -10.13 1.73
N SER A 355 -10.12 -10.23 0.67
CA SER A 355 -9.76 -9.08 -0.18
C SER A 355 -9.89 -9.44 -1.65
N PHE A 356 -10.62 -8.63 -2.36
CA PHE A 356 -11.07 -8.88 -3.71
C PHE A 356 -10.17 -8.19 -4.74
N SER A 357 -10.16 -8.76 -5.94
CA SER A 357 -9.52 -8.21 -7.12
C SER A 357 -10.49 -8.28 -8.29
N SER A 358 -10.32 -7.43 -9.28
CA SER A 358 -11.09 -7.47 -10.53
C SER A 358 -10.96 -8.78 -11.32
N PHE A 359 -10.05 -9.67 -10.92
CA PHE A 359 -9.91 -11.02 -11.47
C PHE A 359 -10.76 -12.07 -10.76
N ASN A 360 -11.37 -11.75 -9.62
CA ASN A 360 -12.31 -12.63 -8.95
C ASN A 360 -13.68 -12.60 -9.67
N THR A 361 -14.52 -13.61 -9.39
CA THR A 361 -15.85 -13.74 -9.98
C THR A 361 -16.95 -13.75 -8.92
N ALA A 362 -18.17 -13.46 -9.34
CA ALA A 362 -19.35 -13.54 -8.45
C ALA A 362 -19.57 -14.98 -7.92
N ASP A 363 -19.34 -16.01 -8.75
CA ASP A 363 -19.45 -17.41 -8.37
C ASP A 363 -18.44 -17.81 -7.27
N GLU A 364 -17.20 -17.26 -7.34
CA GLU A 364 -16.21 -17.45 -6.28
C GLU A 364 -16.67 -16.82 -4.96
N VAL A 365 -17.31 -15.65 -5.02
CA VAL A 365 -17.87 -14.99 -3.83
C VAL A 365 -19.01 -15.80 -3.23
N ASP A 366 -19.93 -16.31 -4.07
CA ASP A 366 -21.05 -17.14 -3.61
C ASP A 366 -20.56 -18.44 -2.97
N THR A 367 -19.57 -19.10 -3.58
CA THR A 367 -18.91 -20.30 -3.01
C THR A 367 -18.33 -20.01 -1.62
N ALA A 368 -17.68 -18.86 -1.44
CA ALA A 368 -17.13 -18.49 -0.13
C ALA A 368 -18.23 -18.20 0.92
N LEU A 369 -19.34 -17.64 0.50
CA LEU A 369 -20.50 -17.43 1.39
C LEU A 369 -21.13 -18.74 1.80
N ASP A 370 -21.24 -19.72 0.89
CA ASP A 370 -21.77 -21.06 1.20
C ASP A 370 -20.85 -21.79 2.18
N ALA A 371 -19.53 -21.74 1.96
CA ALA A 371 -18.54 -22.29 2.89
C ALA A 371 -18.65 -21.68 4.29
N LEU A 372 -18.81 -20.35 4.39
CA LEU A 372 -19.00 -19.68 5.68
C LEU A 372 -20.32 -20.09 6.37
N ARG A 373 -21.41 -20.33 5.62
CA ARG A 373 -22.68 -20.83 6.18
C ARG A 373 -22.53 -22.24 6.75
N GLU A 374 -21.84 -23.13 6.03
CA GLU A 374 -21.57 -24.49 6.51
C GLU A 374 -20.73 -24.47 7.78
N LEU A 375 -19.66 -23.67 7.83
CA LEU A 375 -18.82 -23.50 9.03
C LEU A 375 -19.61 -22.87 10.20
N ALA A 376 -20.55 -21.98 9.91
CA ALA A 376 -21.42 -21.39 10.93
C ALA A 376 -22.49 -22.36 11.46
N GLY A 377 -22.95 -23.30 10.64
CA GLY A 377 -24.00 -24.29 11.00
C GLY A 377 -23.46 -25.61 11.54
N GLY A 378 -22.15 -25.84 11.52
CA GLY A 378 -21.50 -27.13 11.73
C GLY A 378 -21.38 -27.66 13.17
N GLU A 379 -22.11 -27.11 14.15
CA GLU A 379 -22.23 -27.67 15.51
C GLU A 379 -23.68 -27.52 16.02
N ASP A 380 -24.54 -28.50 15.71
CA ASP A 380 -25.70 -28.88 16.50
C ASP A 380 -25.56 -30.33 17.01
#